data_e1e1d8f3f21fbd67d15c9e92d2ede1a0
#
_entry.id   e1e1d8f3f21fbd67d15c9e92d2ede1a0
#
_cell.length_a   1.000
_cell.length_b   1.000
_cell.length_c   1.000
_cell.angle_alpha   90.00
_cell.angle_beta   90.00
_cell.angle_gamma   90.00
#
_symmetry.space_group_name_H-M   'P 1'
#
loop_
_entity.id
_entity.type
_entity.pdbx_description
1 polymer ?
#
loop_
_entity_poly.entity_id
_entity_poly.type
_entity_poly.pdbx_seq_one_letter_code
_entity_poly.pdbx_strand_id
1 'polypeptide(L)'
;MNKTILLLLVMTIAGPAFAQDMFRTTCQGNLARLDSLLEGNSVNAQDFRGRSLLHWAVACRQKEVYDYLIEQGIDFNLEDHDQETPLHMAVRFDNEEYFNQLVSLQPNQDWIEAYGPSLMQKAVMKESQVFIKLLLANGVDIDAKNDRGSTPLEIARRIGATAIADSLLHLGADLDKVRTIEVFGAYMGPDRPEETPLIFAPNFISTEEYEFGSVFSTDGSEFFYGVDVNGKAETRYSKLEGDRWSEPVTILSHERYGYNDPFLSPDENRLYVISPMAMDGVGEPKDYDIWYVERLEEGWSEPINAGPNINSAGNEYYISFTKDGTMYFSSNTKAPEGDEGNYDIYYSAYKDGEFQEAVALGDAINAPGYDADVFIDPDESYIIFCSTREEGLGRGDLYISFKNEDGSWTNAINMGAPVNTVHHELCPFVTKDGQYFFYTSDQDIYWVSTTIFDELRDHSKR
;
A
#
# COMPACT_ATOMS: atom_id res chain seq x y z
N MET A 1 -17.37 5.39 -14.55
CA MET A 1 -15.92 5.22 -14.36
C MET A 1 -15.26 6.56 -14.63
N ASN A 2 -14.74 7.19 -13.60
CA ASN A 2 -14.22 8.56 -13.69
C ASN A 2 -12.92 8.57 -14.51
N LYS A 3 -12.81 9.56 -15.43
CA LYS A 3 -11.58 9.82 -16.20
C LYS A 3 -10.34 10.05 -15.31
N THR A 4 -10.54 10.40 -14.06
CA THR A 4 -9.50 10.67 -13.05
C THR A 4 -8.73 9.39 -12.63
N ILE A 5 -9.40 8.25 -12.50
CA ILE A 5 -8.73 6.96 -12.18
C ILE A 5 -7.84 6.50 -13.35
N LEU A 6 -8.25 6.78 -14.58
CA LEU A 6 -7.47 6.47 -15.77
C LEU A 6 -6.21 7.37 -15.88
N LEU A 7 -6.28 8.62 -15.41
CA LEU A 7 -5.13 9.56 -15.41
C LEU A 7 -4.07 9.16 -14.36
N LEU A 8 -4.49 8.70 -13.17
CA LEU A 8 -3.57 8.24 -12.12
C LEU A 8 -2.75 6.99 -12.54
N LEU A 9 -3.34 6.09 -13.35
CA LEU A 9 -2.59 4.96 -13.90
C LEU A 9 -1.48 5.37 -14.89
N VAL A 10 -1.59 6.54 -15.52
CA VAL A 10 -0.66 7.03 -16.55
C VAL A 10 0.47 7.91 -15.98
N MET A 11 0.30 8.49 -14.78
CA MET A 11 1.25 9.46 -14.21
C MET A 11 2.45 8.87 -13.46
N THR A 12 2.51 7.54 -13.23
CA THR A 12 3.59 6.92 -12.43
C THR A 12 4.53 6.04 -13.26
N ILE A 13 4.86 6.42 -14.48
CA ILE A 13 5.75 5.63 -15.32
C ILE A 13 7.17 6.21 -15.23
N ALA A 14 8.02 5.75 -14.30
CA ALA A 14 9.46 5.98 -14.30
C ALA A 14 10.16 4.84 -15.06
N GLY A 15 10.70 5.11 -16.21
CA GLY A 15 11.44 4.17 -17.07
C GLY A 15 12.07 4.89 -18.26
N PRO A 16 12.93 4.25 -19.08
CA PRO A 16 13.47 4.92 -20.25
C PRO A 16 12.36 5.52 -21.10
N ALA A 17 12.48 6.77 -21.50
CA ALA A 17 11.43 7.58 -22.17
C ALA A 17 10.74 6.85 -23.36
N PHE A 18 11.42 5.92 -23.99
CA PHE A 18 10.93 5.14 -25.11
C PHE A 18 9.94 4.01 -24.66
N ALA A 19 10.23 3.31 -23.56
CA ALA A 19 9.34 2.28 -23.05
C ALA A 19 8.02 2.91 -22.58
N GLN A 20 8.08 4.07 -21.92
CA GLN A 20 6.91 4.84 -21.51
C GLN A 20 5.99 5.19 -22.69
N ASP A 21 6.56 5.50 -23.86
CA ASP A 21 5.78 5.89 -25.05
C ASP A 21 4.96 4.70 -25.60
N MET A 22 5.46 3.46 -25.53
CA MET A 22 4.70 2.26 -25.96
C MET A 22 3.45 2.05 -25.10
N PHE A 23 3.58 2.04 -23.78
CA PHE A 23 2.45 1.80 -22.87
C PHE A 23 1.43 2.92 -22.91
N ARG A 24 1.89 4.17 -22.97
CA ARG A 24 1.02 5.35 -23.19
C ARG A 24 0.27 5.24 -24.50
N THR A 25 0.96 4.90 -25.58
CA THR A 25 0.39 4.77 -26.95
C THR A 25 -0.64 3.64 -26.97
N THR A 26 -0.38 2.51 -26.29
CA THR A 26 -1.33 1.41 -26.11
C THR A 26 -2.60 1.89 -25.41
N CYS A 27 -2.47 2.59 -24.29
CA CYS A 27 -3.62 3.12 -23.55
C CYS A 27 -4.42 4.19 -24.33
N GLN A 28 -3.77 4.94 -25.23
CA GLN A 28 -4.43 5.90 -26.10
C GLN A 28 -5.13 5.27 -27.32
N GLY A 29 -4.91 3.99 -27.59
CA GLY A 29 -5.47 3.31 -28.74
C GLY A 29 -4.83 3.69 -30.08
N ASN A 30 -3.64 4.27 -30.10
CA ASN A 30 -2.96 4.72 -31.31
C ASN A 30 -2.19 3.56 -31.98
N LEU A 31 -2.91 2.73 -32.72
CA LEU A 31 -2.38 1.52 -33.35
C LEU A 31 -1.21 1.82 -34.31
N ALA A 32 -1.33 2.84 -35.16
CA ALA A 32 -0.29 3.17 -36.14
C ALA A 32 1.02 3.58 -35.46
N ARG A 33 0.95 4.30 -34.35
CA ARG A 33 2.11 4.66 -33.55
C ARG A 33 2.71 3.43 -32.83
N LEU A 34 1.85 2.58 -32.27
CA LEU A 34 2.28 1.38 -31.57
C LEU A 34 3.01 0.41 -32.53
N ASP A 35 2.46 0.19 -33.72
CA ASP A 35 3.08 -0.64 -34.78
C ASP A 35 4.50 -0.14 -35.09
N SER A 36 4.67 1.16 -35.31
CA SER A 36 5.99 1.78 -35.53
C SER A 36 6.94 1.61 -34.32
N LEU A 37 6.42 1.67 -33.09
CA LEU A 37 7.23 1.48 -31.88
C LEU A 37 7.64 0.02 -31.65
N LEU A 38 6.87 -0.93 -32.18
CA LEU A 38 7.19 -2.36 -32.12
C LEU A 38 8.22 -2.79 -33.17
N GLU A 39 8.52 -1.96 -34.17
CA GLU A 39 9.60 -2.24 -35.13
C GLU A 39 10.94 -2.34 -34.39
N GLY A 40 11.46 -3.58 -34.21
CA GLY A 40 12.72 -3.88 -33.52
C GLY A 40 12.61 -4.04 -32.01
N ASN A 41 11.39 -3.99 -31.44
CA ASN A 41 11.13 -4.22 -30.03
C ASN A 41 10.26 -5.47 -29.81
N SER A 42 10.31 -6.02 -28.60
CA SER A 42 9.49 -7.18 -28.23
C SER A 42 8.04 -6.77 -28.03
N VAL A 43 7.09 -7.52 -28.62
CA VAL A 43 5.67 -7.41 -28.33
C VAL A 43 5.36 -7.77 -26.85
N ASN A 44 6.23 -8.59 -26.23
CA ASN A 44 6.18 -8.99 -24.83
C ASN A 44 6.94 -8.02 -23.90
N ALA A 45 7.19 -6.79 -24.33
CA ALA A 45 7.76 -5.77 -23.46
C ALA A 45 6.87 -5.54 -22.23
N GLN A 46 7.51 -5.37 -21.08
CA GLN A 46 6.86 -5.08 -19.81
C GLN A 46 7.31 -3.72 -19.29
N ASP A 47 6.40 -3.02 -18.61
CA ASP A 47 6.73 -1.78 -17.92
C ASP A 47 7.48 -2.06 -16.59
N PHE A 48 7.80 -0.99 -15.86
CA PHE A 48 8.49 -1.09 -14.57
C PHE A 48 7.71 -1.85 -13.47
N ARG A 49 6.42 -2.14 -13.69
CA ARG A 49 5.59 -3.01 -12.83
C ARG A 49 5.46 -4.44 -13.37
N GLY A 50 6.18 -4.78 -14.42
CA GLY A 50 6.01 -6.06 -15.10
C GLY A 50 4.77 -6.15 -16.00
N ARG A 51 3.98 -5.08 -16.19
CA ARG A 51 2.75 -5.10 -16.99
C ARG A 51 3.09 -5.11 -18.47
N SER A 52 2.54 -6.07 -19.20
CA SER A 52 2.67 -6.13 -20.64
C SER A 52 1.75 -5.12 -21.35
N LEU A 53 1.98 -4.91 -22.64
CA LEU A 53 1.10 -4.11 -23.50
C LEU A 53 -0.37 -4.61 -23.45
N LEU A 54 -0.58 -5.92 -23.27
CA LEU A 54 -1.92 -6.49 -23.20
C LEU A 54 -2.63 -6.13 -21.88
N HIS A 55 -1.91 -6.06 -20.76
CA HIS A 55 -2.47 -5.52 -19.50
C HIS A 55 -3.03 -4.11 -19.71
N TRP A 56 -2.28 -3.25 -20.39
CA TRP A 56 -2.67 -1.88 -20.67
C TRP A 56 -3.83 -1.79 -21.67
N ALA A 57 -3.82 -2.62 -22.74
CA ALA A 57 -4.91 -2.66 -23.70
C ALA A 57 -6.25 -3.05 -23.05
N VAL A 58 -6.22 -4.05 -22.15
CA VAL A 58 -7.38 -4.48 -21.38
C VAL A 58 -7.83 -3.41 -20.39
N ALA A 59 -6.92 -2.86 -19.60
CA ALA A 59 -7.21 -1.83 -18.60
C ALA A 59 -7.79 -0.56 -19.23
N CYS A 60 -7.24 -0.12 -20.36
CA CYS A 60 -7.67 1.08 -21.08
C CYS A 60 -8.79 0.82 -22.11
N ARG A 61 -9.27 -0.41 -22.21
CA ARG A 61 -10.38 -0.83 -23.11
C ARG A 61 -10.11 -0.53 -24.60
N GLN A 62 -8.88 -0.78 -25.06
CA GLN A 62 -8.44 -0.49 -26.44
C GLN A 62 -8.59 -1.73 -27.34
N LYS A 63 -9.79 -1.94 -27.87
CA LYS A 63 -10.14 -3.15 -28.64
C LYS A 63 -9.25 -3.39 -29.87
N GLU A 64 -9.02 -2.38 -30.68
CA GLU A 64 -8.21 -2.53 -31.88
C GLU A 64 -6.74 -2.85 -31.55
N VAL A 65 -6.21 -2.25 -30.48
CA VAL A 65 -4.86 -2.54 -29.99
C VAL A 65 -4.79 -3.95 -29.40
N TYR A 66 -5.81 -4.37 -28.62
CA TYR A 66 -5.91 -5.73 -28.09
C TYR A 66 -5.86 -6.77 -29.21
N ASP A 67 -6.73 -6.65 -30.20
CA ASP A 67 -6.80 -7.58 -31.33
C ASP A 67 -5.47 -7.63 -32.08
N TYR A 68 -4.88 -6.48 -32.36
CA TYR A 68 -3.58 -6.39 -33.01
C TYR A 68 -2.47 -7.10 -32.19
N LEU A 69 -2.39 -6.88 -30.87
CA LEU A 69 -1.39 -7.53 -30.01
C LEU A 69 -1.55 -9.05 -30.01
N ILE A 70 -2.78 -9.57 -29.97
CA ILE A 70 -3.05 -11.02 -30.12
C ILE A 70 -2.57 -11.53 -31.48
N GLU A 71 -2.82 -10.80 -32.57
CA GLU A 71 -2.35 -11.16 -33.92
C GLU A 71 -0.80 -11.15 -34.02
N GLN A 72 -0.12 -10.26 -33.29
CA GLN A 72 1.33 -10.23 -33.20
C GLN A 72 1.91 -11.34 -32.32
N GLY A 73 1.09 -12.16 -31.69
CA GLY A 73 1.52 -13.28 -30.87
C GLY A 73 2.05 -12.89 -29.49
N ILE A 74 1.47 -11.83 -28.87
CA ILE A 74 1.77 -11.49 -27.49
C ILE A 74 1.46 -12.65 -26.56
N ASP A 75 2.30 -12.88 -25.58
CA ASP A 75 2.00 -13.81 -24.50
C ASP A 75 0.93 -13.21 -23.60
N PHE A 76 -0.26 -13.77 -23.66
CA PHE A 76 -1.43 -13.29 -22.90
C PHE A 76 -1.47 -13.79 -21.45
N ASN A 77 -0.50 -14.61 -21.04
CA ASN A 77 -0.33 -15.11 -19.67
C ASN A 77 0.87 -14.46 -18.95
N LEU A 78 1.48 -13.42 -19.52
CA LEU A 78 2.52 -12.68 -18.81
C LEU A 78 1.95 -12.16 -17.49
N GLU A 79 2.68 -12.42 -16.41
CA GLU A 79 2.39 -11.90 -15.08
C GLU A 79 3.12 -10.58 -14.86
N ASP A 80 2.47 -9.65 -14.18
CA ASP A 80 3.13 -8.46 -13.64
C ASP A 80 3.81 -8.78 -12.29
N HIS A 81 4.40 -7.78 -11.64
CA HIS A 81 5.09 -7.99 -10.35
C HIS A 81 4.14 -8.40 -9.22
N ASP A 82 2.85 -8.11 -9.36
CA ASP A 82 1.80 -8.53 -8.43
C ASP A 82 1.21 -9.91 -8.82
N GLN A 83 1.89 -10.67 -9.71
CA GLN A 83 1.48 -11.97 -10.27
C GLN A 83 0.12 -11.91 -10.99
N GLU A 84 -0.28 -10.73 -11.45
CA GLU A 84 -1.52 -10.54 -12.19
C GLU A 84 -1.29 -10.66 -13.70
N THR A 85 -2.18 -11.38 -14.37
CA THR A 85 -2.21 -11.51 -15.84
C THR A 85 -3.19 -10.52 -16.46
N PRO A 86 -3.22 -10.32 -17.78
CA PRO A 86 -4.29 -9.59 -18.46
C PRO A 86 -5.71 -10.07 -18.13
N LEU A 87 -5.87 -11.35 -17.75
CA LEU A 87 -7.15 -11.91 -17.31
C LEU A 87 -7.60 -11.30 -15.97
N HIS A 88 -6.67 -11.08 -15.03
CA HIS A 88 -6.94 -10.37 -13.78
C HIS A 88 -7.36 -8.92 -14.02
N MET A 89 -6.73 -8.25 -15.01
CA MET A 89 -7.15 -6.90 -15.42
C MET A 89 -8.57 -6.86 -15.94
N ALA A 90 -9.01 -7.90 -16.68
CA ALA A 90 -10.39 -7.97 -17.16
C ALA A 90 -11.39 -8.03 -15.99
N VAL A 91 -11.10 -8.79 -14.94
CA VAL A 91 -11.91 -8.84 -13.72
C VAL A 91 -11.85 -7.51 -12.97
N ARG A 92 -10.65 -6.97 -12.75
CA ARG A 92 -10.41 -5.69 -12.02
C ARG A 92 -11.19 -4.52 -12.63
N PHE A 93 -11.28 -4.45 -13.95
CA PHE A 93 -11.93 -3.37 -14.69
C PHE A 93 -13.33 -3.69 -15.21
N ASP A 94 -13.96 -4.74 -14.70
CA ASP A 94 -15.31 -5.20 -15.07
C ASP A 94 -15.48 -5.33 -16.60
N ASN A 95 -14.57 -6.06 -17.26
CA ASN A 95 -14.57 -6.22 -18.70
C ASN A 95 -14.84 -7.67 -19.13
N GLU A 96 -16.11 -8.04 -19.21
CA GLU A 96 -16.54 -9.39 -19.58
C GLU A 96 -16.10 -9.78 -21.01
N GLU A 97 -16.04 -8.81 -21.93
CA GLU A 97 -15.65 -9.09 -23.33
C GLU A 97 -14.22 -9.61 -23.39
N TYR A 98 -13.26 -8.88 -22.78
CA TYR A 98 -11.86 -9.31 -22.77
C TYR A 98 -11.65 -10.57 -21.92
N PHE A 99 -12.39 -10.72 -20.83
CA PHE A 99 -12.35 -11.96 -20.05
C PHE A 99 -12.70 -13.17 -20.92
N ASN A 100 -13.84 -13.12 -21.60
CA ASN A 100 -14.30 -14.20 -22.45
C ASN A 100 -13.34 -14.46 -23.62
N GLN A 101 -12.78 -13.43 -24.23
CA GLN A 101 -11.78 -13.55 -25.29
C GLN A 101 -10.50 -14.23 -24.78
N LEU A 102 -9.94 -13.79 -23.65
CA LEU A 102 -8.72 -14.37 -23.05
C LEU A 102 -8.95 -15.83 -22.65
N VAL A 103 -10.09 -16.16 -22.05
CA VAL A 103 -10.45 -17.55 -21.71
C VAL A 103 -10.55 -18.41 -22.97
N SER A 104 -11.09 -17.88 -24.07
CA SER A 104 -11.21 -18.63 -25.33
C SER A 104 -9.85 -18.96 -25.98
N LEU A 105 -8.79 -18.23 -25.65
CA LEU A 105 -7.42 -18.52 -26.07
C LEU A 105 -6.79 -19.67 -25.28
N GLN A 106 -7.41 -20.13 -24.20
CA GLN A 106 -6.91 -21.15 -23.28
C GLN A 106 -7.84 -22.38 -23.25
N PRO A 107 -7.91 -23.18 -24.34
CA PRO A 107 -8.87 -24.27 -24.46
C PRO A 107 -8.69 -25.39 -23.42
N ASN A 108 -7.48 -25.55 -22.87
CA ASN A 108 -7.19 -26.56 -21.85
C ASN A 108 -7.69 -26.17 -20.44
N GLN A 109 -8.14 -24.93 -20.28
CA GLN A 109 -8.63 -24.39 -19.00
C GLN A 109 -7.60 -24.45 -17.85
N ASP A 110 -6.30 -24.53 -18.15
CA ASP A 110 -5.22 -24.57 -17.15
C ASP A 110 -5.23 -23.34 -16.25
N TRP A 111 -5.77 -22.22 -16.75
CA TRP A 111 -5.96 -21.00 -15.98
C TRP A 111 -6.88 -21.15 -14.76
N ILE A 112 -7.78 -22.17 -14.77
CA ILE A 112 -8.68 -22.38 -13.61
C ILE A 112 -7.89 -22.84 -12.39
N GLU A 113 -6.94 -23.76 -12.59
CA GLU A 113 -6.05 -24.20 -11.51
C GLU A 113 -5.04 -23.11 -11.14
N ALA A 114 -4.46 -22.44 -12.14
CA ALA A 114 -3.42 -21.43 -11.91
C ALA A 114 -3.96 -20.13 -11.31
N TYR A 115 -5.08 -19.63 -11.80
CA TYR A 115 -5.57 -18.28 -11.46
C TYR A 115 -7.00 -18.22 -10.94
N GLY A 116 -7.78 -19.32 -11.01
CA GLY A 116 -9.18 -19.34 -10.60
C GLY A 116 -9.43 -18.81 -9.19
N PRO A 117 -8.66 -19.24 -8.16
CA PRO A 117 -8.81 -18.73 -6.79
C PRO A 117 -8.55 -17.23 -6.67
N SER A 118 -7.48 -16.70 -7.26
CA SER A 118 -7.14 -15.27 -7.22
C SER A 118 -8.13 -14.40 -8.01
N LEU A 119 -8.63 -14.89 -9.15
CA LEU A 119 -9.69 -14.24 -9.92
C LEU A 119 -11.01 -14.19 -9.13
N MET A 120 -11.35 -15.28 -8.43
CA MET A 120 -12.55 -15.32 -7.58
C MET A 120 -12.41 -14.36 -6.40
N GLN A 121 -11.26 -14.31 -5.75
CA GLN A 121 -10.94 -13.31 -4.73
C GLN A 121 -11.17 -11.88 -5.26
N LYS A 122 -10.60 -11.54 -6.42
CA LYS A 122 -10.80 -10.22 -7.03
C LYS A 122 -12.28 -9.92 -7.31
N ALA A 123 -13.03 -10.88 -7.84
CA ALA A 123 -14.44 -10.72 -8.11
C ALA A 123 -15.25 -10.45 -6.82
N VAL A 124 -14.88 -11.12 -5.71
CA VAL A 124 -15.48 -10.89 -4.39
C VAL A 124 -15.14 -9.51 -3.85
N MET A 125 -13.87 -9.12 -3.86
CA MET A 125 -13.41 -7.81 -3.38
C MET A 125 -14.01 -6.64 -4.19
N LYS A 126 -14.30 -6.88 -5.48
CA LYS A 126 -15.00 -5.93 -6.36
C LYS A 126 -16.51 -5.97 -6.18
N GLU A 127 -17.03 -6.86 -5.34
CA GLU A 127 -18.44 -7.15 -5.19
C GLU A 127 -19.16 -7.45 -6.52
N SER A 128 -18.42 -8.00 -7.50
CA SER A 128 -18.92 -8.26 -8.82
C SER A 128 -19.65 -9.59 -8.93
N GLN A 129 -20.96 -9.60 -8.71
CA GLN A 129 -21.81 -10.80 -8.91
C GLN A 129 -21.72 -11.36 -10.32
N VAL A 130 -21.43 -10.50 -11.30
CA VAL A 130 -21.29 -10.90 -12.71
C VAL A 130 -20.07 -11.79 -12.86
N PHE A 131 -18.91 -11.35 -12.40
CA PHE A 131 -17.68 -12.13 -12.51
C PHE A 131 -17.70 -13.37 -11.63
N ILE A 132 -18.27 -13.32 -10.42
CA ILE A 132 -18.45 -14.53 -9.59
C ILE A 132 -19.22 -15.60 -10.39
N LYS A 133 -20.35 -15.25 -10.99
CA LYS A 133 -21.14 -16.20 -11.79
C LYS A 133 -20.41 -16.67 -13.05
N LEU A 134 -19.66 -15.79 -13.70
CA LEU A 134 -18.87 -16.09 -14.88
C LEU A 134 -17.75 -17.08 -14.57
N LEU A 135 -17.03 -16.89 -13.47
CA LEU A 135 -15.98 -17.79 -12.99
C LEU A 135 -16.56 -19.18 -12.64
N LEU A 136 -17.66 -19.23 -11.91
CA LEU A 136 -18.36 -20.48 -11.59
C LEU A 136 -18.85 -21.22 -12.86
N ALA A 137 -19.38 -20.48 -13.83
CA ALA A 137 -19.83 -21.05 -15.11
C ALA A 137 -18.66 -21.65 -15.93
N ASN A 138 -17.44 -21.15 -15.72
CA ASN A 138 -16.23 -21.71 -16.33
C ASN A 138 -15.56 -22.80 -15.49
N GLY A 139 -16.14 -23.18 -14.33
CA GLY A 139 -15.69 -24.32 -13.54
C GLY A 139 -14.75 -23.98 -12.38
N VAL A 140 -14.56 -22.69 -12.04
CA VAL A 140 -13.84 -22.29 -10.81
C VAL A 140 -14.67 -22.79 -9.61
N ASP A 141 -14.01 -23.43 -8.64
CA ASP A 141 -14.65 -23.91 -7.41
C ASP A 141 -15.12 -22.73 -6.56
N ILE A 142 -16.37 -22.76 -6.11
CA ILE A 142 -16.96 -21.73 -5.25
C ILE A 142 -16.25 -21.60 -3.90
N ASP A 143 -15.61 -22.67 -3.44
CA ASP A 143 -14.84 -22.74 -2.19
C ASP A 143 -13.33 -22.78 -2.45
N ALA A 144 -12.88 -22.44 -3.66
CA ALA A 144 -11.45 -22.39 -3.99
C ALA A 144 -10.72 -21.47 -3.03
N LYS A 145 -9.65 -21.99 -2.40
CA LYS A 145 -8.84 -21.24 -1.46
C LYS A 145 -7.75 -20.45 -2.21
N ASN A 146 -7.63 -19.18 -1.88
CA ASN A 146 -6.49 -18.38 -2.33
C ASN A 146 -5.18 -18.79 -1.64
N ASP A 147 -4.08 -18.11 -1.94
CA ASP A 147 -2.74 -18.40 -1.39
C ASP A 147 -2.68 -18.23 0.13
N ARG A 148 -3.56 -17.42 0.72
CA ARG A 148 -3.73 -17.28 2.18
C ARG A 148 -4.61 -18.36 2.80
N GLY A 149 -5.15 -19.27 1.99
CA GLY A 149 -6.06 -20.33 2.39
C GLY A 149 -7.48 -19.86 2.69
N SER A 150 -7.86 -18.63 2.30
CA SER A 150 -9.20 -18.06 2.48
C SER A 150 -10.14 -18.49 1.36
N THR A 151 -11.39 -18.85 1.71
CA THR A 151 -12.45 -19.09 0.74
C THR A 151 -13.13 -17.79 0.31
N PRO A 152 -13.81 -17.75 -0.87
CA PRO A 152 -14.55 -16.56 -1.31
C PRO A 152 -15.61 -16.09 -0.29
N LEU A 153 -16.28 -17.01 0.39
CA LEU A 153 -17.26 -16.69 1.43
C LEU A 153 -16.60 -16.08 2.68
N GLU A 154 -15.41 -16.58 3.06
CA GLU A 154 -14.63 -16.04 4.17
C GLU A 154 -14.19 -14.59 3.87
N ILE A 155 -13.69 -14.33 2.67
CA ILE A 155 -13.30 -12.99 2.20
C ILE A 155 -14.50 -12.05 2.22
N ALA A 156 -15.63 -12.44 1.60
CA ALA A 156 -16.83 -11.62 1.53
C ALA A 156 -17.35 -11.19 2.92
N ARG A 157 -17.26 -12.09 3.91
CA ARG A 157 -17.66 -11.79 5.29
C ARG A 157 -16.70 -10.82 5.98
N ARG A 158 -15.40 -11.02 5.79
CA ARG A 158 -14.35 -10.20 6.40
C ARG A 158 -14.42 -8.75 5.92
N ILE A 159 -14.59 -8.54 4.61
CA ILE A 159 -14.72 -7.18 4.03
C ILE A 159 -16.12 -6.57 4.19
N GLY A 160 -17.05 -7.26 4.86
CA GLY A 160 -18.42 -6.77 5.07
C GLY A 160 -19.32 -6.79 3.83
N ALA A 161 -18.93 -7.45 2.75
CA ALA A 161 -19.70 -7.59 1.50
C ALA A 161 -20.90 -8.54 1.67
N THR A 162 -21.87 -8.15 2.49
CA THR A 162 -22.99 -9.00 2.92
C THR A 162 -23.79 -9.55 1.73
N ALA A 163 -24.05 -8.72 0.70
CA ALA A 163 -24.80 -9.14 -0.48
C ALA A 163 -24.04 -10.22 -1.29
N ILE A 164 -22.72 -10.16 -1.32
CA ILE A 164 -21.88 -11.18 -1.97
C ILE A 164 -21.85 -12.45 -1.12
N ALA A 165 -21.68 -12.33 0.21
CA ALA A 165 -21.72 -13.48 1.11
C ALA A 165 -23.04 -14.25 0.99
N ASP A 166 -24.17 -13.55 0.99
CA ASP A 166 -25.50 -14.16 0.78
C ASP A 166 -25.62 -14.81 -0.59
N SER A 167 -25.09 -14.17 -1.61
CA SER A 167 -25.08 -14.72 -2.98
C SER A 167 -24.24 -16.00 -3.06
N LEU A 168 -23.04 -16.02 -2.47
CA LEU A 168 -22.17 -17.20 -2.44
C LEU A 168 -22.83 -18.37 -1.69
N LEU A 169 -23.45 -18.12 -0.53
CA LEU A 169 -24.21 -19.13 0.21
C LEU A 169 -25.38 -19.69 -0.65
N HIS A 170 -26.09 -18.81 -1.36
CA HIS A 170 -27.19 -19.23 -2.23
C HIS A 170 -26.71 -20.06 -3.42
N LEU A 171 -25.50 -19.81 -3.90
CA LEU A 171 -24.84 -20.55 -4.98
C LEU A 171 -24.18 -21.85 -4.49
N GLY A 172 -24.17 -22.13 -3.18
CA GLY A 172 -23.74 -23.39 -2.62
C GLY A 172 -22.37 -23.37 -1.93
N ALA A 173 -21.85 -22.18 -1.57
CA ALA A 173 -20.64 -22.08 -0.77
C ALA A 173 -20.80 -22.77 0.59
N ASP A 174 -19.78 -23.49 1.00
CA ASP A 174 -19.78 -24.30 2.23
C ASP A 174 -19.40 -23.46 3.46
N LEU A 175 -20.40 -23.23 4.32
CA LEU A 175 -20.21 -22.47 5.56
C LEU A 175 -19.20 -23.13 6.52
N ASP A 176 -19.06 -24.45 6.52
CA ASP A 176 -18.16 -25.17 7.40
C ASP A 176 -16.68 -24.99 6.98
N LYS A 177 -16.43 -24.42 5.80
CA LYS A 177 -15.09 -24.06 5.34
C LYS A 177 -14.65 -22.65 5.75
N VAL A 178 -15.53 -21.85 6.33
CA VAL A 178 -15.21 -20.50 6.85
C VAL A 178 -14.45 -20.63 8.16
N ARG A 179 -13.22 -20.13 8.19
CA ARG A 179 -12.39 -20.14 9.40
C ARG A 179 -12.77 -18.99 10.33
N THR A 180 -12.67 -19.22 11.63
CA THR A 180 -12.60 -18.18 12.64
C THR A 180 -11.13 -18.01 13.02
N ILE A 181 -10.56 -16.84 12.82
CA ILE A 181 -9.18 -16.54 13.17
C ILE A 181 -9.19 -15.91 14.56
N GLU A 182 -8.60 -16.62 15.53
CA GLU A 182 -8.41 -16.11 16.88
C GLU A 182 -6.91 -15.93 17.14
N VAL A 183 -6.53 -14.77 17.62
CA VAL A 183 -5.13 -14.36 17.79
C VAL A 183 -4.85 -14.04 19.24
N PHE A 184 -3.75 -14.58 19.78
CA PHE A 184 -3.41 -14.56 21.19
C PHE A 184 -1.97 -14.07 21.41
N GLY A 185 -1.74 -13.52 22.60
CA GLY A 185 -0.42 -13.16 23.10
C GLY A 185 0.16 -11.89 22.50
N ALA A 186 1.33 -11.51 22.98
CA ALA A 186 2.04 -10.33 22.50
C ALA A 186 2.29 -10.41 20.99
N TYR A 187 2.25 -9.27 20.30
CA TYR A 187 2.48 -9.18 18.84
C TYR A 187 1.66 -10.17 18.01
N MET A 188 0.41 -10.43 18.43
CA MET A 188 -0.58 -11.21 17.67
C MET A 188 -0.12 -12.61 17.25
N GLY A 189 0.60 -13.32 18.12
CA GLY A 189 0.93 -14.73 17.88
C GLY A 189 2.29 -15.16 18.44
N PRO A 190 2.64 -16.44 18.32
CA PRO A 190 3.90 -17.00 18.81
C PRO A 190 5.06 -16.79 17.84
N ASP A 191 4.78 -16.67 16.54
CA ASP A 191 5.80 -16.56 15.52
C ASP A 191 6.54 -15.23 15.65
N ARG A 192 7.86 -15.28 15.56
CA ARG A 192 8.74 -14.11 15.64
C ARG A 192 9.71 -14.15 14.47
N PRO A 193 9.77 -13.08 13.68
CA PRO A 193 10.77 -13.00 12.64
C PRO A 193 12.17 -12.82 13.24
N GLU A 194 13.13 -13.41 12.59
CA GLU A 194 14.55 -13.14 12.83
C GLU A 194 15.03 -12.09 11.79
N GLU A 195 15.96 -12.44 10.91
CA GLU A 195 16.51 -11.55 9.88
C GLU A 195 15.70 -11.56 8.56
N THR A 196 14.72 -12.48 8.43
CA THR A 196 13.85 -12.56 7.26
C THR A 196 12.47 -12.00 7.59
N PRO A 197 11.98 -10.99 6.86
CA PRO A 197 10.66 -10.44 7.07
C PRO A 197 9.54 -11.48 6.91
N LEU A 198 8.53 -11.38 7.74
CA LEU A 198 7.30 -12.16 7.67
C LEU A 198 6.11 -11.22 7.49
N ILE A 199 5.03 -11.71 6.87
CA ILE A 199 3.74 -11.01 6.87
C ILE A 199 3.20 -11.00 8.30
N PHE A 200 2.74 -9.84 8.77
CA PHE A 200 2.24 -9.67 10.13
C PHE A 200 0.80 -10.16 10.28
N ALA A 201 0.56 -11.04 11.25
CA ALA A 201 -0.76 -11.59 11.61
C ALA A 201 -1.64 -11.92 10.38
N PRO A 202 -1.21 -12.85 9.49
CA PRO A 202 -1.88 -13.13 8.23
C PRO A 202 -3.32 -13.62 8.45
N ASN A 203 -4.25 -13.14 7.65
CA ASN A 203 -5.70 -13.34 7.71
C ASN A 203 -6.39 -12.67 8.92
N PHE A 204 -5.66 -11.97 9.78
CA PHE A 204 -6.23 -11.23 10.90
C PHE A 204 -5.98 -9.72 10.74
N ILE A 205 -4.73 -9.32 10.53
CA ILE A 205 -4.36 -7.94 10.17
C ILE A 205 -4.09 -7.86 8.67
N SER A 206 -3.07 -8.59 8.17
CA SER A 206 -2.77 -8.64 6.73
C SER A 206 -3.74 -9.59 6.05
N THR A 207 -4.63 -9.03 5.25
CA THR A 207 -5.74 -9.73 4.60
C THR A 207 -5.63 -9.65 3.07
N GLU A 208 -6.71 -9.79 2.35
CA GLU A 208 -6.76 -9.55 0.91
C GLU A 208 -7.03 -8.07 0.56
N GLU A 209 -7.22 -7.22 1.57
CA GLU A 209 -7.30 -5.77 1.40
C GLU A 209 -5.88 -5.20 1.24
N TYR A 210 -5.73 -3.90 1.17
CA TYR A 210 -4.43 -3.24 1.20
C TYR A 210 -4.25 -2.61 2.57
N GLU A 211 -3.44 -3.25 3.42
CA GLU A 211 -3.11 -2.77 4.75
C GLU A 211 -1.77 -2.03 4.75
N PHE A 212 -1.71 -0.93 5.47
CA PHE A 212 -0.53 -0.09 5.57
C PHE A 212 -0.47 0.71 6.87
N GLY A 213 0.68 1.32 7.13
CA GLY A 213 0.88 2.24 8.24
C GLY A 213 0.50 1.62 9.59
N SER A 214 1.45 1.03 10.28
CA SER A 214 1.20 0.29 11.52
C SER A 214 1.81 0.99 12.73
N VAL A 215 1.09 1.02 13.86
CA VAL A 215 1.62 1.50 15.13
C VAL A 215 1.05 0.71 16.32
N PHE A 216 1.92 0.31 17.22
CA PHE A 216 1.55 -0.22 18.54
C PHE A 216 1.56 0.87 19.60
N SER A 217 0.68 0.74 20.61
CA SER A 217 0.83 1.45 21.89
C SER A 217 2.14 1.05 22.59
N THR A 218 2.60 1.88 23.50
CA THR A 218 3.86 1.66 24.25
C THR A 218 3.85 0.34 25.04
N ASP A 219 2.70 -0.07 25.56
CA ASP A 219 2.54 -1.31 26.29
C ASP A 219 2.26 -2.52 25.38
N GLY A 220 2.17 -2.31 24.07
CA GLY A 220 1.89 -3.35 23.09
C GLY A 220 0.47 -3.92 23.13
N SER A 221 -0.46 -3.25 23.81
CA SER A 221 -1.84 -3.74 23.98
C SER A 221 -2.83 -3.23 22.95
N GLU A 222 -2.45 -2.20 22.17
CA GLU A 222 -3.28 -1.60 21.13
C GLU A 222 -2.49 -1.59 19.80
N PHE A 223 -3.19 -1.84 18.71
CA PHE A 223 -2.62 -1.82 17.36
C PHE A 223 -3.53 -1.05 16.42
N PHE A 224 -2.97 -0.07 15.71
CA PHE A 224 -3.67 0.77 14.75
C PHE A 224 -2.99 0.61 13.38
N TYR A 225 -3.80 0.63 12.31
CA TYR A 225 -3.30 0.50 10.95
C TYR A 225 -4.29 1.09 9.94
N GLY A 226 -3.81 1.42 8.76
CA GLY A 226 -4.61 1.89 7.64
C GLY A 226 -5.06 0.72 6.76
N VAL A 227 -6.24 0.84 6.16
CA VAL A 227 -6.73 -0.10 5.13
C VAL A 227 -7.35 0.69 3.99
N ASP A 228 -6.99 0.38 2.75
CA ASP A 228 -7.69 0.93 1.59
C ASP A 228 -9.00 0.19 1.34
N VAL A 229 -10.10 0.90 1.46
CA VAL A 229 -11.45 0.41 1.17
C VAL A 229 -12.00 1.15 -0.04
N ASN A 230 -11.95 0.51 -1.20
CA ASN A 230 -12.45 1.07 -2.47
C ASN A 230 -11.79 2.41 -2.86
N GLY A 231 -10.48 2.55 -2.65
CA GLY A 231 -9.70 3.74 -2.99
C GLY A 231 -9.80 4.87 -1.95
N LYS A 232 -10.25 4.55 -0.74
CA LYS A 232 -10.21 5.45 0.42
C LYS A 232 -9.64 4.72 1.63
N ALA A 233 -8.73 5.36 2.30
CA ALA A 233 -8.17 4.82 3.53
C ALA A 233 -9.13 4.94 4.72
N GLU A 234 -9.22 3.89 5.50
CA GLU A 234 -9.83 3.86 6.82
C GLU A 234 -8.79 3.51 7.86
N THR A 235 -8.93 4.01 9.08
CA THR A 235 -8.09 3.57 10.20
C THR A 235 -8.80 2.49 10.99
N ARG A 236 -8.15 1.33 11.12
CA ARG A 236 -8.61 0.19 11.93
C ARG A 236 -7.81 0.05 13.22
N TYR A 237 -8.42 -0.63 14.18
CA TYR A 237 -7.93 -0.79 15.53
C TYR A 237 -8.24 -2.20 16.06
N SER A 238 -7.27 -2.79 16.74
CA SER A 238 -7.43 -4.03 17.52
C SER A 238 -6.79 -3.86 18.90
N LYS A 239 -7.35 -4.51 19.92
CA LYS A 239 -6.92 -4.42 21.31
C LYS A 239 -6.71 -5.79 21.92
N LEU A 240 -5.64 -5.92 22.71
CA LEU A 240 -5.37 -7.11 23.52
C LEU A 240 -6.22 -7.08 24.80
N GLU A 241 -7.17 -7.99 24.89
CA GLU A 241 -8.05 -8.17 26.04
C GLU A 241 -7.69 -9.47 26.77
N GLY A 242 -6.95 -9.34 27.86
CA GLY A 242 -6.33 -10.48 28.54
C GLY A 242 -5.19 -11.06 27.70
N ASP A 243 -5.41 -12.19 27.05
CA ASP A 243 -4.45 -12.83 26.15
C ASP A 243 -4.93 -12.91 24.69
N ARG A 244 -6.15 -12.41 24.41
CA ARG A 244 -6.77 -12.47 23.09
C ARG A 244 -6.89 -11.08 22.48
N TRP A 245 -6.58 -10.97 21.19
CA TRP A 245 -6.83 -9.75 20.40
C TRP A 245 -8.29 -9.68 19.96
N SER A 246 -8.88 -8.50 20.08
CA SER A 246 -10.20 -8.21 19.53
C SER A 246 -10.18 -8.25 18.00
N GLU A 247 -11.29 -8.65 17.38
CA GLU A 247 -11.45 -8.45 15.93
C GLU A 247 -11.18 -6.98 15.58
N PRO A 248 -10.45 -6.70 14.49
CA PRO A 248 -10.20 -5.33 14.06
C PRO A 248 -11.52 -4.58 13.78
N VAL A 249 -11.60 -3.34 14.24
CA VAL A 249 -12.76 -2.47 14.01
C VAL A 249 -12.31 -1.15 13.38
N THR A 250 -13.10 -0.62 12.46
CA THR A 250 -12.88 0.72 11.90
C THR A 250 -13.19 1.78 12.95
N ILE A 251 -12.22 2.65 13.24
CA ILE A 251 -12.37 3.77 14.20
C ILE A 251 -12.43 5.12 13.52
N LEU A 252 -11.85 5.27 12.34
CA LEU A 252 -11.96 6.46 11.51
C LEU A 252 -12.30 6.06 10.08
N SER A 253 -13.44 6.57 9.60
CA SER A 253 -13.87 6.48 8.20
C SER A 253 -14.76 7.64 7.85
N HIS A 254 -14.81 8.01 6.56
CA HIS A 254 -15.68 9.07 6.08
C HIS A 254 -16.15 8.77 4.64
N GLU A 255 -17.36 9.19 4.28
CA GLU A 255 -17.91 8.95 2.93
C GLU A 255 -17.05 9.56 1.82
N ARG A 256 -16.38 10.67 2.08
CA ARG A 256 -15.67 11.51 1.11
C ARG A 256 -14.15 11.49 1.28
N TYR A 257 -13.63 11.43 2.49
CA TYR A 257 -12.20 11.56 2.80
C TYR A 257 -11.61 10.25 3.27
N GLY A 258 -10.31 10.02 2.96
CA GLY A 258 -9.51 8.95 3.57
C GLY A 258 -8.83 9.43 4.85
N TYR A 259 -8.48 8.47 5.72
CA TYR A 259 -7.63 8.65 6.90
C TYR A 259 -6.49 7.64 6.84
N ASN A 260 -5.32 8.13 6.40
CA ASN A 260 -4.13 7.32 6.17
C ASN A 260 -3.18 7.36 7.38
N ASP A 261 -2.27 6.40 7.43
CA ASP A 261 -1.04 6.38 8.23
C ASP A 261 -1.21 6.81 9.69
N PRO A 262 -1.97 6.02 10.49
CA PRO A 262 -2.17 6.34 11.89
C PRO A 262 -0.87 6.32 12.68
N PHE A 263 -0.63 7.31 13.55
CA PHE A 263 0.50 7.34 14.46
C PHE A 263 0.14 7.95 15.81
N LEU A 264 0.52 7.29 16.91
CA LEU A 264 0.24 7.77 18.27
C LEU A 264 1.21 8.88 18.70
N SER A 265 0.68 9.92 19.38
CA SER A 265 1.55 10.87 20.10
C SER A 265 2.36 10.16 21.17
N PRO A 266 3.50 10.74 21.65
CA PRO A 266 4.32 10.13 22.70
C PRO A 266 3.59 9.84 24.01
N ASP A 267 2.56 10.61 24.33
CA ASP A 267 1.69 10.44 25.51
C ASP A 267 0.45 9.60 25.23
N GLU A 268 0.26 9.14 23.96
CA GLU A 268 -0.85 8.32 23.45
C GLU A 268 -2.24 8.93 23.61
N ASN A 269 -2.32 10.23 23.89
CA ASN A 269 -3.59 10.95 24.02
C ASN A 269 -4.12 11.40 22.65
N ARG A 270 -3.29 11.36 21.60
CA ARG A 270 -3.70 11.71 20.23
C ARG A 270 -3.30 10.61 19.27
N LEU A 271 -4.21 10.34 18.33
CA LEU A 271 -3.92 9.54 17.15
C LEU A 271 -3.87 10.48 15.96
N TYR A 272 -2.70 10.64 15.36
CA TYR A 272 -2.49 11.43 14.16
C TYR A 272 -2.82 10.60 12.93
N VAL A 273 -3.35 11.24 11.91
CA VAL A 273 -3.69 10.64 10.61
C VAL A 273 -3.49 11.67 9.51
N ILE A 274 -3.43 11.21 8.28
CA ILE A 274 -3.30 12.04 7.09
C ILE A 274 -4.62 12.02 6.33
N SER A 275 -5.10 13.18 5.95
CA SER A 275 -6.39 13.28 5.26
C SER A 275 -6.46 14.46 4.30
N PRO A 276 -7.08 14.30 3.11
CA PRO A 276 -7.40 15.40 2.21
C PRO A 276 -8.66 16.16 2.65
N MET A 277 -9.01 16.10 3.93
CA MET A 277 -10.23 16.68 4.45
C MET A 277 -10.22 18.21 4.36
N ALA A 278 -11.32 18.78 3.87
CA ALA A 278 -11.50 20.22 3.90
C ALA A 278 -11.64 20.72 5.35
N MET A 279 -11.16 21.96 5.63
CA MET A 279 -11.17 22.55 6.97
C MET A 279 -12.56 22.65 7.60
N ASP A 280 -13.61 22.69 6.79
CA ASP A 280 -15.00 22.72 7.24
C ASP A 280 -15.63 21.32 7.43
N GLY A 281 -14.87 20.25 7.12
CA GLY A 281 -15.28 18.86 7.22
C GLY A 281 -16.31 18.39 6.18
N VAL A 282 -16.74 19.25 5.25
CA VAL A 282 -17.80 18.94 4.27
C VAL A 282 -17.48 19.39 2.85
N GLY A 283 -16.42 20.17 2.65
CA GLY A 283 -15.94 20.67 1.35
C GLY A 283 -15.43 19.59 0.39
N GLU A 284 -14.93 19.98 -0.76
CA GLU A 284 -14.22 19.07 -1.66
C GLU A 284 -12.87 18.69 -1.04
N PRO A 285 -12.39 17.44 -1.30
CA PRO A 285 -11.04 17.06 -0.91
C PRO A 285 -10.00 18.05 -1.45
N LYS A 286 -9.00 18.36 -0.65
CA LYS A 286 -7.89 19.23 -1.01
C LYS A 286 -6.57 18.46 -1.01
N ASP A 287 -5.44 19.17 -0.81
CA ASP A 287 -4.14 18.59 -0.47
C ASP A 287 -4.21 17.73 0.81
N TYR A 288 -3.28 16.83 0.97
CA TYR A 288 -3.19 16.00 2.17
C TYR A 288 -2.52 16.77 3.31
N ASP A 289 -3.26 16.93 4.41
CA ASP A 289 -2.82 17.53 5.66
C ASP A 289 -2.67 16.48 6.75
N ILE A 290 -1.88 16.81 7.79
CA ILE A 290 -1.82 16.08 9.05
C ILE A 290 -2.97 16.56 9.95
N TRP A 291 -3.74 15.59 10.42
CA TRP A 291 -4.84 15.76 11.37
C TRP A 291 -4.61 14.89 12.59
N TYR A 292 -5.33 15.12 13.68
CA TYR A 292 -5.35 14.22 14.83
C TYR A 292 -6.74 14.12 15.43
N VAL A 293 -6.98 13.03 16.13
CA VAL A 293 -8.13 12.85 17.02
C VAL A 293 -7.64 12.68 18.45
N GLU A 294 -8.37 13.20 19.42
CA GLU A 294 -8.05 13.09 20.83
C GLU A 294 -8.76 11.90 21.46
N ARG A 295 -8.04 11.18 22.31
CA ARG A 295 -8.59 10.03 23.04
C ARG A 295 -9.61 10.51 24.06
N LEU A 296 -10.82 9.92 24.04
CA LEU A 296 -11.90 10.18 24.98
C LEU A 296 -12.05 9.01 25.96
N GLU A 297 -12.93 9.14 26.95
CA GLU A 297 -13.29 8.00 27.84
C GLU A 297 -13.85 6.83 27.03
N GLU A 298 -14.63 7.13 25.97
CA GLU A 298 -15.12 6.16 24.99
C GLU A 298 -14.82 6.68 23.59
N GLY A 299 -13.92 5.99 22.85
CA GLY A 299 -13.58 6.30 21.46
C GLY A 299 -12.65 7.51 21.28
N TRP A 300 -12.85 8.24 20.19
CA TRP A 300 -12.01 9.32 19.71
C TRP A 300 -12.84 10.55 19.36
N SER A 301 -12.24 11.74 19.41
CA SER A 301 -12.87 13.00 19.02
C SER A 301 -13.09 13.09 17.51
N GLU A 302 -13.80 14.13 17.07
CA GLU A 302 -13.75 14.57 15.68
C GLU A 302 -12.31 14.98 15.30
N PRO A 303 -11.90 14.83 14.00
CA PRO A 303 -10.58 15.20 13.54
C PRO A 303 -10.29 16.70 13.70
N ILE A 304 -9.07 17.01 14.16
CA ILE A 304 -8.56 18.37 14.37
C ILE A 304 -7.33 18.55 13.49
N ASN A 305 -7.27 19.62 12.69
CA ASN A 305 -6.13 19.95 11.85
C ASN A 305 -4.91 20.32 12.71
N ALA A 306 -3.72 19.79 12.38
CA ALA A 306 -2.49 20.03 13.15
C ALA A 306 -1.97 21.48 13.07
N GLY A 307 -2.54 22.30 12.20
CA GLY A 307 -2.27 23.73 12.12
C GLY A 307 -1.14 24.13 11.15
N PRO A 308 -0.97 25.46 10.95
CA PRO A 308 -0.17 26.00 9.85
C PRO A 308 1.36 25.89 10.06
N ASN A 309 1.83 25.50 11.24
CA ASN A 309 3.24 25.25 11.49
C ASN A 309 3.67 23.85 11.01
N ILE A 310 2.71 22.99 10.74
CA ILE A 310 2.88 21.64 10.20
C ILE A 310 2.36 21.60 8.75
N ASN A 311 1.08 21.93 8.57
CA ASN A 311 0.41 21.84 7.28
C ASN A 311 0.67 23.07 6.41
N SER A 312 0.88 22.85 5.13
CA SER A 312 1.22 23.87 4.13
C SER A 312 0.17 23.92 3.01
N ALA A 313 0.54 24.45 1.86
CA ALA A 313 -0.25 24.36 0.62
C ALA A 313 0.17 23.15 -0.24
N GLY A 314 1.12 22.37 0.22
CA GLY A 314 1.54 21.11 -0.35
C GLY A 314 0.87 19.94 0.36
N ASN A 315 1.34 18.72 0.08
CA ASN A 315 0.92 17.53 0.81
C ASN A 315 1.90 17.26 1.95
N GLU A 316 1.37 16.91 3.11
CA GLU A 316 2.11 16.40 4.25
C GLU A 316 1.77 14.93 4.47
N TYR A 317 2.81 14.09 4.59
CA TYR A 317 2.66 12.64 4.75
C TYR A 317 3.48 12.12 5.91
N TYR A 318 3.02 11.01 6.46
CA TYR A 318 3.62 10.13 7.43
C TYR A 318 4.27 10.85 8.62
N ILE A 319 3.89 10.47 9.82
CA ILE A 319 4.26 11.14 11.04
C ILE A 319 5.00 10.18 11.96
N SER A 320 6.04 10.66 12.64
CA SER A 320 6.63 9.99 13.79
C SER A 320 7.15 10.99 14.81
N PHE A 321 7.45 10.54 16.02
CA PHE A 321 7.79 11.42 17.14
C PHE A 321 9.01 10.97 17.92
N THR A 322 9.81 11.94 18.34
CA THR A 322 10.77 11.76 19.42
C THR A 322 10.09 11.77 20.79
N LYS A 323 10.81 11.36 21.83
CA LYS A 323 10.29 11.37 23.22
C LYS A 323 9.85 12.75 23.72
N ASP A 324 10.50 13.81 23.25
CA ASP A 324 10.18 15.18 23.66
C ASP A 324 9.03 15.80 22.86
N GLY A 325 8.44 15.03 21.94
CA GLY A 325 7.29 15.44 21.14
C GLY A 325 7.65 16.16 19.84
N THR A 326 8.92 16.24 19.45
CA THR A 326 9.31 16.71 18.13
C THR A 326 8.70 15.80 17.06
N MET A 327 7.92 16.36 16.14
CA MET A 327 7.31 15.65 15.04
C MET A 327 8.23 15.63 13.82
N TYR A 328 8.40 14.46 13.22
CA TYR A 328 9.00 14.27 11.90
C TYR A 328 7.93 13.89 10.91
N PHE A 329 7.98 14.45 9.70
CA PHE A 329 6.99 14.21 8.64
C PHE A 329 7.58 14.55 7.28
N SER A 330 6.90 14.15 6.21
CA SER A 330 7.29 14.43 4.84
C SER A 330 6.41 15.51 4.23
N SER A 331 6.98 16.42 3.42
CA SER A 331 6.19 17.43 2.68
C SER A 331 6.80 17.75 1.32
N ASN A 332 5.93 18.03 0.35
CA ASN A 332 6.33 18.53 -0.97
C ASN A 332 6.17 20.05 -1.11
N THR A 333 6.03 20.78 -0.01
CA THR A 333 5.81 22.24 -0.01
C THR A 333 6.91 23.04 -0.73
N LYS A 334 8.12 22.48 -0.86
CA LYS A 334 9.24 23.08 -1.59
C LYS A 334 9.57 22.39 -2.91
N ALA A 335 8.70 21.50 -3.36
CA ALA A 335 8.86 20.85 -4.66
C ALA A 335 8.98 21.87 -5.78
N PRO A 336 9.88 21.66 -6.76
CA PRO A 336 9.92 22.48 -7.95
C PRO A 336 8.58 22.47 -8.70
N GLU A 337 8.23 23.58 -9.34
CA GLU A 337 6.98 23.66 -10.15
C GLU A 337 6.97 22.55 -11.22
N GLY A 338 5.94 21.72 -11.18
CA GLY A 338 5.76 20.58 -12.09
C GLY A 338 6.43 19.27 -11.62
N ASP A 339 7.03 19.26 -10.43
CA ASP A 339 7.60 18.08 -9.78
C ASP A 339 6.92 17.80 -8.43
N GLU A 340 5.62 17.58 -8.46
CA GLU A 340 4.78 17.34 -7.28
C GLU A 340 5.15 16.04 -6.55
N GLY A 341 5.94 15.16 -7.15
CA GLY A 341 6.47 13.94 -6.57
C GLY A 341 7.76 14.13 -5.75
N ASN A 342 8.30 15.35 -5.68
CA ASN A 342 9.49 15.65 -4.89
C ASN A 342 9.10 15.96 -3.45
N TYR A 343 9.44 15.07 -2.53
CA TYR A 343 9.17 15.20 -1.10
C TYR A 343 10.48 15.27 -0.33
N ASP A 344 10.49 16.13 0.68
CA ASP A 344 11.56 16.24 1.69
C ASP A 344 11.02 15.86 3.08
N ILE A 345 11.92 15.41 3.95
CA ILE A 345 11.62 15.14 5.36
C ILE A 345 11.90 16.42 6.18
N TYR A 346 10.89 16.77 6.99
CA TYR A 346 10.90 17.91 7.91
C TYR A 346 10.78 17.45 9.35
N TYR A 347 11.14 18.32 10.26
CA TYR A 347 10.81 18.20 11.68
C TYR A 347 10.25 19.51 12.24
N SER A 348 9.37 19.40 13.23
CA SER A 348 8.85 20.52 14.01
C SER A 348 8.93 20.22 15.50
N ALA A 349 9.67 21.05 16.25
CA ALA A 349 9.80 20.91 17.68
C ALA A 349 8.48 21.29 18.39
N TYR A 350 8.08 20.53 19.42
CA TYR A 350 6.93 20.85 20.23
C TYR A 350 7.37 21.64 21.47
N LYS A 351 6.92 22.90 21.60
CA LYS A 351 7.31 23.79 22.70
C LYS A 351 6.11 24.61 23.17
N ASP A 352 5.95 24.75 24.48
CA ASP A 352 4.90 25.56 25.10
C ASP A 352 3.46 25.17 24.66
N GLY A 353 3.26 23.92 24.29
CA GLY A 353 1.97 23.40 23.84
C GLY A 353 1.69 23.55 22.35
N GLU A 354 2.64 24.02 21.54
CA GLU A 354 2.49 24.26 20.11
C GLU A 354 3.68 23.73 19.30
N PHE A 355 3.41 23.27 18.09
CA PHE A 355 4.46 22.98 17.11
C PHE A 355 5.09 24.27 16.61
N GLN A 356 6.41 24.27 16.46
CA GLN A 356 7.16 25.36 15.87
C GLN A 356 7.18 25.26 14.34
N GLU A 357 7.65 26.33 13.66
CA GLU A 357 7.84 26.30 12.21
C GLU A 357 8.69 25.09 11.78
N ALA A 358 8.23 24.36 10.78
CA ALA A 358 8.88 23.14 10.30
C ALA A 358 10.19 23.45 9.57
N VAL A 359 11.20 22.62 9.80
CA VAL A 359 12.54 22.73 9.25
C VAL A 359 12.89 21.47 8.46
N ALA A 360 13.30 21.61 7.20
CA ALA A 360 13.75 20.50 6.39
C ALA A 360 15.07 19.92 6.91
N LEU A 361 15.24 18.60 6.86
CA LEU A 361 16.51 17.95 7.09
C LEU A 361 17.53 18.27 5.98
N GLY A 362 18.82 18.08 6.27
CA GLY A 362 19.89 18.33 5.31
C GLY A 362 20.09 17.18 4.31
N ASP A 363 21.02 17.38 3.38
CA ASP A 363 21.34 16.53 2.22
C ASP A 363 21.77 15.09 2.58
N ALA A 364 22.11 14.81 3.84
CA ALA A 364 22.40 13.44 4.30
C ALA A 364 21.14 12.56 4.27
N ILE A 365 19.97 13.19 4.40
CA ILE A 365 18.64 12.57 4.41
C ILE A 365 17.89 12.93 3.12
N ASN A 366 17.63 14.22 2.89
CA ASN A 366 16.90 14.69 1.73
C ASN A 366 17.80 14.71 0.48
N ALA A 367 17.40 13.96 -0.54
CA ALA A 367 18.03 13.90 -1.85
C ALA A 367 17.05 14.43 -2.91
N PRO A 368 17.49 14.72 -4.13
CA PRO A 368 16.53 15.05 -5.20
C PRO A 368 15.56 13.90 -5.48
N GLY A 369 14.26 14.15 -5.41
CA GLY A 369 13.20 13.19 -5.68
C GLY A 369 12.28 12.94 -4.49
N TYR A 370 11.89 11.71 -4.27
CA TYR A 370 10.97 11.30 -3.22
C TYR A 370 11.76 10.79 -2.00
N ASP A 371 11.76 11.54 -0.91
CA ASP A 371 12.18 11.12 0.41
C ASP A 371 11.01 11.34 1.38
N ALA A 372 10.36 10.25 1.81
CA ALA A 372 9.10 10.31 2.56
C ALA A 372 8.93 9.14 3.53
N ASP A 373 7.74 9.01 4.13
CA ASP A 373 7.38 7.93 5.04
C ASP A 373 8.41 7.75 6.18
N VAL A 374 8.58 8.81 6.99
CA VAL A 374 9.67 8.88 7.96
C VAL A 374 9.33 8.28 9.31
N PHE A 375 10.17 7.39 9.81
CA PHE A 375 10.21 6.97 11.21
C PHE A 375 11.47 7.51 11.88
N ILE A 376 11.29 8.25 12.98
CA ILE A 376 12.38 8.68 13.86
C ILE A 376 12.42 7.82 15.12
N ASP A 377 13.59 7.29 15.48
CA ASP A 377 13.80 6.68 16.79
C ASP A 377 13.47 7.69 17.91
N PRO A 378 12.70 7.30 18.94
CA PRO A 378 12.34 8.21 20.02
C PRO A 378 13.50 8.94 20.72
N ASP A 379 14.70 8.36 20.71
CA ASP A 379 15.94 8.99 21.21
C ASP A 379 16.77 9.65 20.09
N GLU A 380 16.22 9.73 18.87
CA GLU A 380 16.89 10.24 17.66
C GLU A 380 18.22 9.52 17.34
N SER A 381 18.37 8.25 17.66
CA SER A 381 19.61 7.52 17.38
C SER A 381 19.72 7.06 15.93
N TYR A 382 18.59 6.92 15.23
CA TYR A 382 18.48 6.64 13.80
C TYR A 382 17.16 7.16 13.23
N ILE A 383 17.13 7.26 11.91
CA ILE A 383 15.94 7.61 11.12
C ILE A 383 15.80 6.61 9.98
N ILE A 384 14.58 6.16 9.72
CA ILE A 384 14.23 5.28 8.58
C ILE A 384 13.23 6.00 7.71
N PHE A 385 13.39 5.92 6.40
CA PHE A 385 12.48 6.57 5.46
C PHE A 385 12.47 5.86 4.09
N CYS A 386 11.43 6.08 3.31
CA CYS A 386 11.33 5.62 1.93
C CYS A 386 11.97 6.62 0.98
N SER A 387 12.71 6.12 -0.02
CA SER A 387 13.30 6.95 -1.07
C SER A 387 13.31 6.25 -2.43
N THR A 388 13.27 7.06 -3.50
CA THR A 388 13.31 6.60 -4.91
C THR A 388 14.67 6.85 -5.55
N ARG A 389 15.78 6.73 -4.82
CA ARG A 389 17.14 6.90 -5.33
C ARG A 389 17.49 5.88 -6.41
N GLU A 390 18.37 6.28 -7.35
CA GLU A 390 18.73 5.46 -8.51
C GLU A 390 19.33 4.08 -8.15
N GLU A 391 19.99 3.97 -7.00
CA GLU A 391 20.55 2.71 -6.49
C GLU A 391 19.54 1.78 -5.81
N GLY A 392 18.26 2.16 -5.77
CA GLY A 392 17.17 1.35 -5.21
C GLY A 392 16.89 0.07 -5.98
N LEU A 393 16.25 -0.89 -5.32
CA LEU A 393 15.85 -2.18 -5.89
C LEU A 393 14.46 -2.12 -6.51
N GLY A 394 13.58 -1.26 -5.96
CA GLY A 394 12.17 -1.21 -6.28
C GLY A 394 11.65 0.17 -6.67
N ARG A 395 10.35 0.34 -6.47
CA ARG A 395 9.64 1.60 -6.77
C ARG A 395 9.88 2.69 -5.74
N GLY A 396 10.25 2.29 -4.55
CA GLY A 396 10.67 3.10 -3.42
C GLY A 396 11.20 2.13 -2.37
N ASP A 397 12.41 2.37 -1.92
CA ASP A 397 13.14 1.52 -0.99
C ASP A 397 13.25 2.18 0.38
N LEU A 398 13.37 1.39 1.44
CA LEU A 398 13.66 1.88 2.78
C LEU A 398 15.16 2.11 2.95
N TYR A 399 15.48 3.27 3.50
CA TYR A 399 16.82 3.71 3.85
C TYR A 399 16.90 4.00 5.35
N ILE A 400 18.08 3.80 5.92
CA ILE A 400 18.37 4.11 7.33
C ILE A 400 19.57 5.05 7.41
N SER A 401 19.51 6.02 8.34
CA SER A 401 20.63 6.88 8.69
C SER A 401 20.77 6.94 10.20
N PHE A 402 22.01 7.03 10.69
CA PHE A 402 22.34 7.04 12.11
C PHE A 402 22.82 8.41 12.55
N LYS A 403 22.49 8.80 13.79
CA LYS A 403 22.95 10.06 14.36
C LYS A 403 24.38 9.93 14.88
N ASN A 404 25.26 10.83 14.48
CA ASN A 404 26.63 10.93 14.95
C ASN A 404 26.70 11.60 16.34
N GLU A 405 27.83 11.47 17.04
CA GLU A 405 28.05 12.10 18.31
C GLU A 405 28.02 13.65 18.28
N ASP A 406 28.28 14.24 17.11
CA ASP A 406 28.18 15.68 16.88
C ASP A 406 26.77 16.17 16.52
N GLY A 407 25.79 15.26 16.47
CA GLY A 407 24.41 15.53 16.16
C GLY A 407 24.07 15.56 14.66
N SER A 408 25.05 15.36 13.77
CA SER A 408 24.81 15.21 12.34
C SER A 408 24.26 13.81 12.01
N TRP A 409 23.62 13.66 10.84
CA TRP A 409 23.20 12.38 10.30
C TRP A 409 24.29 11.78 9.40
N THR A 410 24.45 10.45 9.42
CA THR A 410 25.24 9.76 8.41
C THR A 410 24.53 9.85 7.04
N ASN A 411 25.26 9.62 5.95
CA ASN A 411 24.57 9.39 4.68
C ASN A 411 23.63 8.19 4.81
N ALA A 412 22.44 8.31 4.25
CA ALA A 412 21.46 7.24 4.28
C ALA A 412 21.94 5.99 3.53
N ILE A 413 21.66 4.82 4.07
CA ILE A 413 22.07 3.51 3.56
C ILE A 413 20.80 2.77 3.14
N ASN A 414 20.75 2.26 1.90
CA ASN A 414 19.69 1.35 1.46
C ASN A 414 19.69 0.11 2.35
N MET A 415 18.51 -0.26 2.88
CA MET A 415 18.41 -1.41 3.79
C MET A 415 18.62 -2.76 3.08
N GLY A 416 18.55 -2.76 1.73
CA GLY A 416 18.81 -3.94 0.91
C GLY A 416 17.80 -5.08 1.08
N ALA A 417 18.01 -6.17 0.34
CA ALA A 417 17.24 -7.38 0.53
C ALA A 417 17.62 -8.06 1.87
N PRO A 418 16.67 -8.69 2.60
CA PRO A 418 15.31 -9.01 2.12
C PRO A 418 14.24 -7.97 2.47
N VAL A 419 14.58 -6.78 3.02
CA VAL A 419 13.62 -5.72 3.34
C VAL A 419 13.10 -5.07 2.08
N ASN A 420 14.02 -4.56 1.25
CA ASN A 420 13.69 -3.92 -0.02
C ASN A 420 13.52 -4.95 -1.13
N THR A 421 12.49 -4.77 -1.96
CA THR A 421 12.10 -5.69 -3.04
C THR A 421 11.89 -4.92 -4.35
N VAL A 422 11.20 -5.50 -5.32
CA VAL A 422 10.77 -4.81 -6.54
C VAL A 422 9.50 -3.94 -6.32
N HIS A 423 8.88 -4.06 -5.16
CA HIS A 423 7.68 -3.33 -4.81
C HIS A 423 7.99 -1.93 -4.27
N HIS A 424 7.12 -1.36 -3.52
CA HIS A 424 7.28 -0.09 -2.83
C HIS A 424 7.23 -0.35 -1.33
N GLU A 425 8.36 -0.22 -0.67
CA GLU A 425 8.45 -0.34 0.78
C GLU A 425 8.24 1.04 1.41
N LEU A 426 7.26 1.11 2.33
CA LEU A 426 6.81 2.37 2.93
C LEU A 426 6.33 2.16 4.38
N CYS A 427 5.94 3.24 5.06
CA CYS A 427 5.36 3.23 6.40
C CYS A 427 6.23 2.51 7.45
N PRO A 428 7.51 2.86 7.62
CA PRO A 428 8.39 2.24 8.61
C PRO A 428 7.96 2.59 10.04
N PHE A 429 7.95 1.57 10.92
CA PHE A 429 7.69 1.73 12.35
C PHE A 429 8.53 0.74 13.16
N VAL A 430 9.10 1.17 14.28
CA VAL A 430 9.78 0.29 15.23
C VAL A 430 9.03 0.29 16.55
N THR A 431 8.82 -0.93 17.09
CA THR A 431 8.17 -1.10 18.40
C THR A 431 8.91 -0.36 19.51
N LYS A 432 8.19 0.12 20.54
CA LYS A 432 8.75 0.92 21.61
C LYS A 432 9.80 0.18 22.47
N ASP A 433 9.75 -1.14 22.47
CA ASP A 433 10.77 -2.00 23.10
C ASP A 433 12.00 -2.22 22.19
N GLY A 434 11.97 -1.68 20.97
CA GLY A 434 13.05 -1.75 20.01
C GLY A 434 13.30 -3.13 19.40
N GLN A 435 12.37 -4.10 19.55
CA GLN A 435 12.59 -5.48 19.11
C GLN A 435 12.25 -5.72 17.65
N TYR A 436 11.20 -5.08 17.14
CA TYR A 436 10.67 -5.36 15.80
C TYR A 436 10.50 -4.10 14.97
N PHE A 437 10.88 -4.23 13.72
CA PHE A 437 10.70 -3.26 12.67
C PHE A 437 9.54 -3.69 11.76
N PHE A 438 8.57 -2.81 11.58
CA PHE A 438 7.38 -2.97 10.74
C PHE A 438 7.47 -2.06 9.52
N TYR A 439 6.94 -2.51 8.39
CA TYR A 439 6.82 -1.71 7.18
C TYR A 439 5.74 -2.30 6.28
N THR A 440 5.30 -1.55 5.29
CA THR A 440 4.36 -1.99 4.26
C THR A 440 5.12 -2.33 2.99
N SER A 441 4.83 -3.47 2.39
CA SER A 441 5.29 -3.87 1.05
C SER A 441 4.23 -4.78 0.43
N ASP A 442 4.07 -4.73 -0.91
CA ASP A 442 3.16 -5.62 -1.66
C ASP A 442 1.74 -5.71 -1.05
N GLN A 443 1.21 -4.56 -0.62
CA GLN A 443 -0.13 -4.40 -0.03
C GLN A 443 -0.31 -5.03 1.37
N ASP A 444 0.75 -5.55 1.98
CA ASP A 444 0.73 -6.17 3.31
C ASP A 444 1.62 -5.43 4.32
N ILE A 445 1.33 -5.62 5.60
CA ILE A 445 2.23 -5.22 6.68
C ILE A 445 3.22 -6.36 6.93
N TYR A 446 4.52 -6.05 6.82
CA TYR A 446 5.62 -6.94 7.11
C TYR A 446 6.30 -6.54 8.43
N TRP A 447 6.96 -7.48 9.06
CA TRP A 447 7.79 -7.23 10.23
C TRP A 447 9.04 -8.10 10.25
N VAL A 448 10.08 -7.62 10.92
CA VAL A 448 11.39 -8.26 11.02
C VAL A 448 12.06 -7.84 12.34
N SER A 449 13.03 -8.63 12.84
CA SER A 449 13.84 -8.24 14.00
C SER A 449 14.70 -7.02 13.69
N THR A 450 14.80 -6.09 14.63
CA THR A 450 15.71 -4.91 14.54
C THR A 450 17.18 -5.27 14.57
N THR A 451 17.54 -6.54 14.83
CA THR A 451 18.94 -7.02 14.75
C THR A 451 19.57 -6.76 13.39
N ILE A 452 18.76 -6.65 12.32
CA ILE A 452 19.23 -6.27 10.98
C ILE A 452 19.89 -4.87 10.95
N PHE A 453 19.59 -3.97 11.91
CA PHE A 453 20.17 -2.63 11.97
C PHE A 453 21.63 -2.64 12.40
N ASP A 454 22.09 -3.67 13.11
CA ASP A 454 23.46 -3.76 13.62
C ASP A 454 24.48 -3.85 12.47
N GLU A 455 24.19 -4.64 11.45
CA GLU A 455 25.03 -4.74 10.26
C GLU A 455 25.06 -3.41 9.47
N LEU A 456 23.89 -2.75 9.33
CA LEU A 456 23.77 -1.47 8.64
C LEU A 456 24.54 -0.35 9.39
N ARG A 457 24.49 -0.37 10.74
CA ARG A 457 25.25 0.56 11.59
C ARG A 457 26.76 0.36 11.44
N ASP A 458 27.24 -0.87 11.30
CA ASP A 458 28.66 -1.14 11.09
C ASP A 458 29.11 -0.72 9.68
N HIS A 459 28.24 -0.76 8.69
CA HIS A 459 28.50 -0.23 7.35
C HIS A 459 28.59 1.31 7.35
N SER A 460 27.77 2.01 8.14
CA SER A 460 27.79 3.49 8.22
C SER A 460 29.09 4.07 8.77
N LYS A 461 29.90 3.27 9.49
CA LYS A 461 31.19 3.67 10.09
C LYS A 461 32.39 3.50 9.17
N ARG A 462 32.20 2.90 7.99
CA ARG A 462 33.25 2.64 6.98
C ARG A 462 33.27 3.71 5.93
#